data_f906b895d401651835d02b8d7c9617cf
#
_entry.id   f906b895d401651835d02b8d7c9617cf
#
_cell.length_a   1.000
_cell.length_b   1.000
_cell.length_c   1.000
_cell.angle_alpha   90.00
_cell.angle_beta   90.00
_cell.angle_gamma   90.00
#
_symmetry.space_group_name_H-M   'P 1'
#
loop_
_entity.id
_entity.type
_entity.pdbx_description
1 polymer ?
#
loop_
_entity_poly.entity_id
_entity_poly.type
_entity_poly.pdbx_seq_one_letter_code
_entity_poly.pdbx_strand_id
1 'polypeptide(L)'
;LEKEVVPFHAEWEDQGYVDRAVWEKAGEAGLLCTSMPEEYGGFGADKLYQVVLMEETSRVGASGLGFGLHSEIVAPYILNYGSEEQKRHYLPQMAAGKVIGAIAMTEPAAGSDLQGIKSTAIRQGDHYLLNGSKTFITNGYHADVVIVVAKTQPDAGAKGTSLLLVDRGMPGFEKGKRLKKLGLRAQDTSELFFDNVKVPTSQLLGKENQGFIYLMQELPWERMQIA
;
A
#
# COMPACT_ATOMS: atom_id res chain seq x y z
N LEU A 1 -1.40 -17.80 -13.93
CA LEU A 1 -0.21 -17.98 -13.08
C LEU A 1 0.85 -18.86 -13.76
N GLU A 2 0.51 -20.08 -14.18
CA GLU A 2 1.44 -21.06 -14.75
C GLU A 2 2.21 -20.54 -15.98
N LYS A 3 1.60 -19.68 -16.77
CA LYS A 3 2.21 -19.14 -18.01
C LYS A 3 2.99 -17.86 -17.80
N GLU A 4 2.49 -16.95 -16.94
CA GLU A 4 2.98 -15.59 -16.82
C GLU A 4 3.73 -15.32 -15.49
N VAL A 5 3.74 -16.29 -14.58
CA VAL A 5 4.36 -16.12 -13.25
C VAL A 5 5.38 -17.22 -12.96
N VAL A 6 4.94 -18.47 -12.99
CA VAL A 6 5.78 -19.62 -12.60
C VAL A 6 7.12 -19.68 -13.34
N PRO A 7 7.18 -19.49 -14.69
CA PRO A 7 8.44 -19.58 -15.43
C PRO A 7 9.48 -18.50 -15.05
N PHE A 8 9.03 -17.36 -14.54
CA PHE A 8 9.88 -16.20 -14.22
C PHE A 8 10.18 -16.05 -12.74
N HIS A 9 9.52 -16.84 -11.88
CA HIS A 9 9.55 -16.63 -10.44
C HIS A 9 10.95 -16.74 -9.84
N ALA A 10 11.77 -17.70 -10.31
CA ALA A 10 13.14 -17.86 -9.84
C ALA A 10 14.01 -16.62 -10.14
N GLU A 11 13.86 -16.02 -11.32
CA GLU A 11 14.54 -14.79 -11.70
C GLU A 11 14.10 -13.63 -10.81
N TRP A 12 12.79 -13.51 -10.53
CA TRP A 12 12.26 -12.48 -9.62
C TRP A 12 12.74 -12.66 -8.18
N GLU A 13 12.94 -13.87 -7.71
CA GLU A 13 13.55 -14.10 -6.41
C GLU A 13 15.00 -13.63 -6.34
N ASP A 14 15.76 -13.81 -7.42
CA ASP A 14 17.15 -13.36 -7.49
C ASP A 14 17.25 -11.83 -7.61
N GLN A 15 16.39 -11.20 -8.40
CA GLN A 15 16.35 -9.73 -8.50
C GLN A 15 15.67 -9.05 -7.30
N GLY A 16 14.80 -9.76 -6.55
CA GLY A 16 14.13 -9.29 -5.34
C GLY A 16 12.87 -8.44 -5.60
N TYR A 17 12.23 -8.58 -6.75
CA TYR A 17 10.94 -7.97 -7.10
C TYR A 17 10.33 -8.66 -8.32
N VAL A 18 9.02 -8.53 -8.47
CA VAL A 18 8.26 -9.00 -9.64
C VAL A 18 8.24 -7.91 -10.71
N ASP A 19 8.40 -8.27 -11.96
CA ASP A 19 8.37 -7.31 -13.06
C ASP A 19 7.05 -6.53 -13.11
N ARG A 20 7.15 -5.22 -13.35
CA ARG A 20 5.97 -4.33 -13.36
C ARG A 20 4.93 -4.74 -14.41
N ALA A 21 5.36 -5.27 -15.56
CA ALA A 21 4.46 -5.75 -16.60
C ALA A 21 3.47 -6.82 -16.14
N VAL A 22 3.80 -7.58 -15.09
CA VAL A 22 2.90 -8.57 -14.50
C VAL A 22 1.70 -7.95 -13.81
N TRP A 23 1.85 -6.75 -13.26
CA TRP A 23 0.76 -6.00 -12.65
C TRP A 23 -0.29 -5.58 -13.70
N GLU A 24 0.15 -5.06 -14.84
CA GLU A 24 -0.75 -4.69 -15.92
C GLU A 24 -1.47 -5.93 -16.51
N LYS A 25 -0.74 -7.03 -16.73
CA LYS A 25 -1.33 -8.31 -17.14
C LYS A 25 -2.35 -8.85 -16.12
N ALA A 26 -2.08 -8.69 -14.83
CA ALA A 26 -3.01 -9.09 -13.78
C ALA A 26 -4.27 -8.22 -13.79
N GLY A 27 -4.13 -6.91 -14.02
CA GLY A 27 -5.25 -5.99 -14.21
C GLY A 27 -6.09 -6.35 -15.43
N GLU A 28 -5.45 -6.60 -16.60
CA GLU A 28 -6.15 -7.04 -17.83
C GLU A 28 -6.89 -8.38 -17.63
N ALA A 29 -6.36 -9.26 -16.81
CA ALA A 29 -6.98 -10.54 -16.46
C ALA A 29 -8.06 -10.42 -15.35
N GLY A 30 -8.31 -9.22 -14.81
CA GLY A 30 -9.29 -8.99 -13.75
C GLY A 30 -8.90 -9.59 -12.40
N LEU A 31 -7.62 -9.71 -12.09
CA LEU A 31 -7.12 -10.32 -10.86
C LEU A 31 -6.80 -9.30 -9.76
N LEU A 32 -6.90 -8.00 -10.06
CA LEU A 32 -6.64 -6.92 -9.11
C LEU A 32 -7.95 -6.25 -8.70
N CYS A 33 -8.06 -5.86 -7.44
CA CYS A 33 -9.17 -5.08 -6.89
C CYS A 33 -10.56 -5.67 -7.21
N THR A 34 -10.67 -7.00 -7.22
CA THR A 34 -11.88 -7.72 -7.63
C THR A 34 -13.13 -7.34 -6.82
N SER A 35 -12.96 -7.04 -5.53
CA SER A 35 -14.04 -6.65 -4.62
C SER A 35 -14.46 -5.18 -4.72
N MET A 36 -13.69 -4.35 -5.44
CA MET A 36 -14.06 -2.94 -5.65
C MET A 36 -15.31 -2.81 -6.52
N PRO A 37 -16.16 -1.79 -6.28
CA PRO A 37 -17.31 -1.50 -7.14
C PRO A 37 -16.93 -1.32 -8.61
N GLU A 38 -17.83 -1.67 -9.51
CA GLU A 38 -17.62 -1.55 -10.96
C GLU A 38 -17.33 -0.11 -11.41
N GLU A 39 -17.95 0.88 -10.75
CA GLU A 39 -17.71 2.31 -11.03
C GLU A 39 -16.25 2.76 -10.78
N TYR A 40 -15.48 1.97 -10.03
CA TYR A 40 -14.06 2.18 -9.77
C TYR A 40 -13.16 1.11 -10.43
N GLY A 41 -13.70 0.35 -11.38
CA GLY A 41 -12.93 -0.59 -12.19
C GLY A 41 -12.79 -2.00 -11.62
N GLY A 42 -13.44 -2.29 -10.49
CA GLY A 42 -13.55 -3.66 -9.96
C GLY A 42 -14.75 -4.41 -10.54
N PHE A 43 -15.13 -5.51 -9.91
CA PHE A 43 -16.26 -6.34 -10.31
C PHE A 43 -17.34 -6.44 -9.24
N GLY A 44 -17.19 -5.77 -8.10
CA GLY A 44 -18.08 -5.93 -6.94
C GLY A 44 -18.13 -7.37 -6.43
N ALA A 45 -17.06 -8.14 -6.67
CA ALA A 45 -17.03 -9.56 -6.37
C ALA A 45 -16.99 -9.81 -4.86
N ASP A 46 -17.54 -10.95 -4.44
CA ASP A 46 -17.39 -11.43 -3.06
C ASP A 46 -15.91 -11.65 -2.73
N LYS A 47 -15.54 -11.42 -1.48
CA LYS A 47 -14.17 -11.62 -0.98
C LYS A 47 -13.64 -13.06 -1.12
N LEU A 48 -14.52 -14.04 -1.31
CA LEU A 48 -14.13 -15.41 -1.61
C LEU A 48 -13.35 -15.55 -2.92
N TYR A 49 -13.56 -14.66 -3.89
CA TYR A 49 -12.74 -14.65 -5.12
C TYR A 49 -11.27 -14.33 -4.80
N GLN A 50 -11.04 -13.43 -3.85
CA GLN A 50 -9.68 -13.15 -3.40
C GLN A 50 -9.05 -14.33 -2.67
N VAL A 51 -9.83 -15.05 -1.86
CA VAL A 51 -9.37 -16.31 -1.22
C VAL A 51 -8.93 -17.33 -2.26
N VAL A 52 -9.69 -17.52 -3.32
CA VAL A 52 -9.32 -18.40 -4.44
C VAL A 52 -8.02 -17.95 -5.10
N LEU A 53 -7.86 -16.64 -5.34
CA LEU A 53 -6.62 -16.11 -5.91
C LEU A 53 -5.41 -16.34 -5.00
N MET A 54 -5.58 -16.17 -3.70
CA MET A 54 -4.52 -16.43 -2.71
C MET A 54 -4.17 -17.92 -2.65
N GLU A 55 -5.15 -18.80 -2.65
CA GLU A 55 -4.95 -20.25 -2.69
C GLU A 55 -4.17 -20.66 -3.95
N GLU A 56 -4.58 -20.18 -5.12
CA GLU A 56 -3.92 -20.51 -6.39
C GLU A 56 -2.50 -19.93 -6.48
N THR A 57 -2.26 -18.72 -5.98
CA THR A 57 -0.91 -18.15 -5.92
C THR A 57 0.01 -18.92 -4.97
N SER A 58 -0.53 -19.36 -3.84
CA SER A 58 0.20 -20.16 -2.86
C SER A 58 0.49 -21.56 -3.39
N ARG A 59 -0.48 -22.18 -4.07
CA ARG A 59 -0.35 -23.52 -4.65
C ARG A 59 0.79 -23.62 -5.67
N VAL A 60 1.01 -22.57 -6.45
CA VAL A 60 2.13 -22.52 -7.43
C VAL A 60 3.41 -21.91 -6.87
N GLY A 61 3.44 -21.57 -5.59
CA GLY A 61 4.61 -20.99 -4.94
C GLY A 61 4.93 -19.55 -5.40
N ALA A 62 3.95 -18.82 -5.94
CA ALA A 62 4.14 -17.47 -6.46
C ALA A 62 4.26 -16.42 -5.35
N SER A 63 5.26 -16.54 -4.49
CA SER A 63 5.46 -15.78 -3.27
C SER A 63 5.80 -14.29 -3.48
N GLY A 64 6.03 -13.87 -4.73
CA GLY A 64 6.43 -12.49 -5.06
C GLY A 64 5.30 -11.53 -5.35
N LEU A 65 4.09 -12.03 -5.58
CA LEU A 65 2.96 -11.23 -6.00
C LEU A 65 2.39 -10.41 -4.84
N GLY A 66 2.62 -9.10 -4.84
CA GLY A 66 2.09 -8.18 -3.85
C GLY A 66 0.62 -7.77 -4.07
N PHE A 67 -0.14 -8.58 -4.81
CA PHE A 67 -1.51 -8.28 -5.23
C PHE A 67 -2.49 -8.20 -4.06
N GLY A 68 -2.35 -9.08 -3.06
CA GLY A 68 -3.22 -9.07 -1.88
C GLY A 68 -3.11 -7.78 -1.09
N LEU A 69 -1.89 -7.30 -0.80
CA LEU A 69 -1.69 -6.03 -0.12
C LEU A 69 -2.28 -4.86 -0.92
N HIS A 70 -2.03 -4.82 -2.21
CA HIS A 70 -2.52 -3.78 -3.11
C HIS A 70 -4.05 -3.76 -3.19
N SER A 71 -4.68 -4.92 -3.46
CA SER A 71 -6.12 -5.03 -3.75
C SER A 71 -6.99 -5.09 -2.50
N GLU A 72 -6.51 -5.76 -1.43
CA GLU A 72 -7.33 -6.08 -0.26
C GLU A 72 -6.94 -5.29 1.00
N ILE A 73 -5.84 -4.53 0.93
CA ILE A 73 -5.43 -3.63 2.01
C ILE A 73 -5.47 -2.19 1.50
N VAL A 74 -4.63 -1.82 0.53
CA VAL A 74 -4.49 -0.40 0.12
C VAL A 74 -5.75 0.12 -0.56
N ALA A 75 -6.31 -0.60 -1.53
CA ALA A 75 -7.50 -0.16 -2.24
C ALA A 75 -8.73 0.04 -1.32
N PRO A 76 -9.02 -0.84 -0.33
CA PRO A 76 -10.08 -0.61 0.64
C PRO A 76 -9.93 0.67 1.47
N TYR A 77 -8.72 1.05 1.88
CA TYR A 77 -8.53 2.34 2.57
C TYR A 77 -8.97 3.52 1.69
N ILE A 78 -8.61 3.50 0.41
CA ILE A 78 -9.02 4.57 -0.52
C ILE A 78 -10.53 4.52 -0.74
N LEU A 79 -11.11 3.32 -0.91
CA LEU A 79 -12.56 3.16 -1.08
C LEU A 79 -13.35 3.65 0.13
N ASN A 80 -12.93 3.27 1.34
CA ASN A 80 -13.71 3.52 2.56
C ASN A 80 -13.55 4.96 3.08
N TYR A 81 -12.37 5.56 2.90
CA TYR A 81 -12.04 6.85 3.52
C TYR A 81 -11.68 7.95 2.53
N GLY A 82 -11.39 7.63 1.27
CA GLY A 82 -11.03 8.60 0.25
C GLY A 82 -12.17 9.53 -0.15
N SER A 83 -11.82 10.74 -0.59
CA SER A 83 -12.76 11.61 -1.29
C SER A 83 -13.15 10.99 -2.63
N GLU A 84 -14.26 11.43 -3.20
CA GLU A 84 -14.70 10.94 -4.52
C GLU A 84 -13.64 11.19 -5.61
N GLU A 85 -12.94 12.31 -5.52
CA GLU A 85 -11.82 12.64 -6.41
C GLU A 85 -10.68 11.63 -6.27
N GLN A 86 -10.26 11.30 -5.03
CA GLN A 86 -9.24 10.30 -4.76
C GLN A 86 -9.65 8.91 -5.27
N LYS A 87 -10.88 8.49 -5.02
CA LYS A 87 -11.40 7.19 -5.49
C LYS A 87 -11.34 7.10 -7.01
N ARG A 88 -11.87 8.08 -7.72
CA ARG A 88 -11.87 8.12 -9.20
C ARG A 88 -10.48 8.25 -9.80
N HIS A 89 -9.56 8.87 -9.09
CA HIS A 89 -8.18 8.99 -9.54
C HIS A 89 -7.39 7.68 -9.38
N TYR A 90 -7.45 7.06 -8.21
CA TYR A 90 -6.57 5.92 -7.90
C TYR A 90 -7.18 4.56 -8.25
N LEU A 91 -8.42 4.28 -7.84
CA LEU A 91 -8.97 2.92 -7.87
C LEU A 91 -9.04 2.31 -9.27
N PRO A 92 -9.48 3.01 -10.34
CA PRO A 92 -9.48 2.43 -11.67
C PRO A 92 -8.08 2.10 -12.20
N GLN A 93 -7.09 2.91 -11.86
CA GLN A 93 -5.70 2.68 -12.25
C GLN A 93 -5.07 1.53 -11.44
N MET A 94 -5.48 1.37 -10.18
CA MET A 94 -5.09 0.25 -9.34
C MET A 94 -5.68 -1.06 -9.87
N ALA A 95 -6.97 -1.09 -10.22
CA ALA A 95 -7.61 -2.25 -10.82
C ALA A 95 -6.95 -2.66 -12.16
N ALA A 96 -6.49 -1.69 -12.95
CA ALA A 96 -5.76 -1.92 -14.20
C ALA A 96 -4.28 -2.28 -14.00
N GLY A 97 -3.75 -2.30 -12.76
CA GLY A 97 -2.33 -2.56 -12.47
C GLY A 97 -1.37 -1.44 -12.90
N LYS A 98 -1.87 -0.28 -13.28
CA LYS A 98 -1.09 0.89 -13.71
C LYS A 98 -0.55 1.70 -12.54
N VAL A 99 -1.27 1.73 -11.44
CA VAL A 99 -0.87 2.35 -10.18
C VAL A 99 -0.74 1.25 -9.13
N ILE A 100 0.43 1.09 -8.56
CA ILE A 100 0.70 0.11 -7.51
C ILE A 100 0.65 0.81 -6.16
N GLY A 101 -0.15 0.27 -5.24
CA GLY A 101 -0.32 0.81 -3.90
C GLY A 101 0.53 0.11 -2.84
N ALA A 102 0.98 0.90 -1.86
CA ALA A 102 1.58 0.43 -0.63
C ALA A 102 1.00 1.16 0.59
N ILE A 103 1.18 0.58 1.77
CA ILE A 103 0.87 1.25 3.04
C ILE A 103 2.09 1.25 3.95
N ALA A 104 2.43 2.41 4.48
CA ALA A 104 3.64 2.64 5.26
C ALA A 104 3.28 2.97 6.72
N MET A 105 3.17 1.92 7.54
CA MET A 105 2.88 2.01 8.97
C MET A 105 4.17 1.90 9.79
N THR A 106 4.92 0.81 9.61
CA THR A 106 6.07 0.40 10.42
C THR A 106 7.24 1.36 10.31
N GLU A 107 7.85 1.67 11.45
CA GLU A 107 9.07 2.46 11.57
C GLU A 107 10.16 1.66 12.31
N PRO A 108 11.43 2.05 12.25
CA PRO A 108 12.50 1.36 12.99
C PRO A 108 12.23 1.19 14.49
N ALA A 109 11.49 2.13 15.10
CA ALA A 109 11.17 2.12 16.52
C ALA A 109 9.69 1.77 16.83
N ALA A 110 8.85 1.49 15.81
CA ALA A 110 7.42 1.25 15.98
C ALA A 110 6.91 0.20 15.00
N GLY A 111 6.59 -0.99 15.51
CA GLY A 111 5.97 -2.08 14.76
C GLY A 111 4.58 -2.38 15.32
N SER A 112 4.48 -3.32 16.27
CA SER A 112 3.19 -3.69 16.91
C SER A 112 2.53 -2.50 17.63
N ASP A 113 3.32 -1.62 18.22
CA ASP A 113 2.82 -0.37 18.80
C ASP A 113 2.80 0.77 17.78
N LEU A 114 1.71 0.86 17.04
CA LEU A 114 1.48 1.94 16.07
C LEU A 114 1.31 3.33 16.71
N GLN A 115 1.05 3.40 18.03
CA GLN A 115 0.99 4.68 18.73
C GLN A 115 2.37 5.32 18.86
N GLY A 116 3.42 4.48 18.86
CA GLY A 116 4.81 4.86 19.00
C GLY A 116 5.46 5.44 17.73
N ILE A 117 4.75 5.58 16.60
CA ILE A 117 5.31 6.16 15.38
C ILE A 117 5.84 7.58 15.62
N LYS A 118 6.89 7.95 14.89
CA LYS A 118 7.60 9.23 15.00
C LYS A 118 7.47 10.10 13.77
N SER A 119 7.13 9.52 12.60
CA SER A 119 6.90 10.33 11.39
C SER A 119 5.84 11.37 11.64
N THR A 120 6.09 12.61 11.21
CA THR A 120 5.21 13.76 11.40
C THR A 120 4.75 14.33 10.07
N ALA A 121 3.54 14.86 10.03
CA ALA A 121 2.96 15.56 8.89
C ALA A 121 2.31 16.86 9.40
N ILE A 122 3.11 17.89 9.56
CA ILE A 122 2.66 19.15 10.17
C ILE A 122 2.02 20.05 9.11
N ARG A 123 0.79 20.48 9.35
CA ARG A 123 0.03 21.32 8.42
C ARG A 123 0.64 22.71 8.29
N GLN A 124 0.88 23.13 7.06
CA GLN A 124 1.38 24.43 6.68
C GLN A 124 0.50 25.01 5.55
N GLY A 125 -0.57 25.67 5.93
CA GLY A 125 -1.53 26.25 4.97
C GLY A 125 -2.23 25.19 4.13
N ASP A 126 -1.88 25.09 2.84
CA ASP A 126 -2.49 24.20 1.84
C ASP A 126 -1.82 22.83 1.71
N HIS A 127 -0.78 22.56 2.50
CA HIS A 127 -0.08 21.27 2.49
C HIS A 127 0.32 20.82 3.90
N TYR A 128 0.68 19.55 4.01
CA TYR A 128 1.38 18.95 5.15
C TYR A 128 2.86 18.85 4.83
N LEU A 129 3.72 19.18 5.77
CA LEU A 129 5.16 18.93 5.68
C LEU A 129 5.45 17.58 6.34
N LEU A 130 5.64 16.56 5.51
CA LEU A 130 5.87 15.17 5.96
C LEU A 130 7.36 14.91 6.15
N ASN A 131 7.70 14.41 7.33
CA ASN A 131 9.06 14.00 7.72
C ASN A 131 9.05 12.66 8.44
N GLY A 132 10.04 11.81 8.15
CA GLY A 132 10.20 10.54 8.83
C GLY A 132 10.78 9.45 7.95
N SER A 133 10.79 8.23 8.49
CA SER A 133 11.22 7.04 7.77
C SER A 133 10.33 5.85 8.09
N LYS A 134 10.13 4.98 7.11
CA LYS A 134 9.35 3.75 7.23
C LYS A 134 10.19 2.56 6.81
N THR A 135 9.97 1.42 7.45
CA THR A 135 10.72 0.19 7.16
C THR A 135 9.78 -0.99 6.95
N PHE A 136 10.26 -2.02 6.26
CA PHE A 136 9.52 -3.23 5.92
C PHE A 136 8.26 -2.98 5.08
N ILE A 137 8.33 -2.01 4.16
CA ILE A 137 7.15 -1.64 3.35
C ILE A 137 7.07 -2.54 2.13
N THR A 138 6.08 -3.42 2.14
CA THR A 138 5.71 -4.29 1.00
C THR A 138 5.22 -3.43 -0.16
N ASN A 139 5.62 -3.79 -1.38
CA ASN A 139 5.42 -3.02 -2.61
C ASN A 139 6.11 -1.64 -2.61
N GLY A 140 6.90 -1.30 -1.59
CA GLY A 140 7.47 0.05 -1.43
C GLY A 140 8.40 0.46 -2.59
N TYR A 141 9.10 -0.49 -3.20
CA TYR A 141 9.94 -0.24 -4.38
C TYR A 141 9.09 0.09 -5.62
N HIS A 142 8.02 -0.67 -5.85
CA HIS A 142 7.15 -0.48 -7.01
C HIS A 142 6.09 0.59 -6.82
N ALA A 143 5.70 0.90 -5.58
CA ALA A 143 4.57 1.77 -5.30
C ALA A 143 4.59 3.10 -6.08
N ASP A 144 3.47 3.43 -6.66
CA ASP A 144 3.19 4.74 -7.26
C ASP A 144 2.47 5.64 -6.28
N VAL A 145 1.66 5.06 -5.40
CA VAL A 145 1.01 5.73 -4.27
C VAL A 145 1.27 4.97 -2.98
N VAL A 146 1.59 5.69 -1.91
CA VAL A 146 1.80 5.13 -0.58
C VAL A 146 0.86 5.79 0.42
N ILE A 147 0.06 5.00 1.14
CA ILE A 147 -0.65 5.49 2.32
C ILE A 147 0.36 5.62 3.45
N VAL A 148 0.71 6.83 3.85
CA VAL A 148 1.67 7.09 4.92
C VAL A 148 0.95 7.41 6.22
N VAL A 149 1.24 6.62 7.26
CA VAL A 149 0.74 6.86 8.62
C VAL A 149 1.69 7.84 9.31
N ALA A 150 1.20 9.02 9.68
CA ALA A 150 2.02 10.07 10.31
C ALA A 150 1.25 10.83 11.40
N LYS A 151 1.99 11.48 12.29
CA LYS A 151 1.43 12.37 13.31
C LYS A 151 1.18 13.74 12.72
N THR A 152 -0.08 14.13 12.63
CA THR A 152 -0.49 15.51 12.33
C THR A 152 -0.56 16.37 13.61
N GLN A 153 -0.74 15.70 14.75
CA GLN A 153 -0.67 16.30 16.08
C GLN A 153 0.21 15.45 17.01
N PRO A 154 1.54 15.63 17.02
CA PRO A 154 2.49 14.75 17.70
C PRO A 154 2.18 14.50 19.18
N ASP A 155 1.73 15.52 19.91
CA ASP A 155 1.49 15.45 21.35
C ASP A 155 0.17 14.76 21.74
N ALA A 156 -0.69 14.43 20.77
CA ALA A 156 -1.99 13.81 20.99
C ALA A 156 -1.96 12.26 21.02
N GLY A 157 -0.78 11.64 21.01
CA GLY A 157 -0.64 10.18 21.01
C GLY A 157 -1.32 9.55 19.78
N ALA A 158 -2.09 8.49 19.96
CA ALA A 158 -2.83 7.82 18.89
C ALA A 158 -3.83 8.76 18.21
N LYS A 159 -4.46 9.67 18.96
CA LYS A 159 -5.46 10.62 18.46
C LYS A 159 -4.88 11.69 17.55
N GLY A 160 -3.56 11.82 17.46
CA GLY A 160 -2.88 12.77 16.56
C GLY A 160 -2.42 12.14 15.25
N THR A 161 -2.89 10.94 14.92
CA THR A 161 -2.46 10.19 13.73
C THR A 161 -3.40 10.43 12.57
N SER A 162 -2.83 10.67 11.38
CA SER A 162 -3.55 10.81 10.11
C SER A 162 -2.95 9.89 9.05
N LEU A 163 -3.69 9.70 7.96
CA LEU A 163 -3.26 8.97 6.78
C LEU A 163 -3.13 9.94 5.62
N LEU A 164 -2.02 9.87 4.90
CA LEU A 164 -1.77 10.71 3.73
C LEU A 164 -1.44 9.85 2.51
N LEU A 165 -1.98 10.20 1.36
CA LEU A 165 -1.60 9.63 0.08
C LEU A 165 -0.36 10.37 -0.42
N VAL A 166 0.74 9.65 -0.60
CA VAL A 166 2.01 10.20 -1.07
C VAL A 166 2.34 9.58 -2.41
N ASP A 167 2.34 10.38 -3.46
CA ASP A 167 2.64 9.92 -4.81
C ASP A 167 4.14 9.79 -5.06
N ARG A 168 4.48 8.82 -5.88
CA ARG A 168 5.84 8.66 -6.41
C ARG A 168 6.28 9.95 -7.10
N GLY A 169 7.49 10.39 -6.78
CA GLY A 169 8.09 11.58 -7.39
C GLY A 169 7.78 12.89 -6.68
N MET A 170 7.02 12.87 -5.59
CA MET A 170 6.95 14.05 -4.72
C MET A 170 8.36 14.41 -4.22
N PRO A 171 8.82 15.67 -4.35
CA PRO A 171 10.14 16.10 -3.89
C PRO A 171 10.35 15.78 -2.40
N GLY A 172 11.51 15.17 -2.07
CA GLY A 172 11.83 14.76 -0.70
C GLY A 172 11.32 13.35 -0.33
N PHE A 173 10.52 12.69 -1.19
CA PHE A 173 10.17 11.29 -1.02
C PHE A 173 11.19 10.39 -1.74
N GLU A 174 11.91 9.60 -0.98
CA GLU A 174 12.92 8.68 -1.48
C GLU A 174 12.62 7.24 -1.08
N LYS A 175 12.84 6.32 -2.01
CA LYS A 175 12.79 4.89 -1.78
C LYS A 175 14.19 4.38 -1.44
N GLY A 176 14.30 3.74 -0.29
CA GLY A 176 15.54 3.18 0.20
C GLY A 176 15.86 1.81 -0.42
N LYS A 177 16.72 1.08 0.26
CA LYS A 177 17.16 -0.25 -0.17
C LYS A 177 16.01 -1.25 -0.11
N ARG A 178 15.96 -2.13 -1.11
CA ARG A 178 15.18 -3.36 -1.01
C ARG A 178 15.84 -4.29 0.01
N LEU A 179 15.03 -4.82 0.91
CA LEU A 179 15.52 -5.64 2.01
C LEU A 179 15.73 -7.10 1.54
N LYS A 180 16.87 -7.68 1.88
CA LYS A 180 17.13 -9.10 1.67
C LYS A 180 16.38 -9.90 2.74
N LYS A 181 15.52 -10.81 2.31
CA LYS A 181 14.67 -11.61 3.20
C LYS A 181 15.01 -13.08 3.12
N LEU A 182 14.68 -13.83 4.16
CA LEU A 182 14.82 -15.27 4.19
C LEU A 182 13.79 -15.96 3.30
N GLY A 183 12.53 -15.52 3.36
CA GLY A 183 11.41 -15.96 2.51
C GLY A 183 10.79 -14.81 1.72
N LEU A 184 9.81 -15.10 0.86
CA LEU A 184 9.11 -14.14 -0.01
C LEU A 184 10.09 -13.24 -0.78
N ARG A 185 11.15 -13.84 -1.34
CA ARG A 185 12.29 -13.09 -1.89
C ARG A 185 11.91 -12.23 -3.08
N ALA A 186 10.99 -12.69 -3.91
CA ALA A 186 10.48 -11.96 -5.06
C ALA A 186 9.48 -10.84 -4.70
N GLN A 187 8.95 -10.81 -3.48
CA GLN A 187 8.10 -9.71 -3.04
C GLN A 187 8.98 -8.53 -2.60
N ASP A 188 8.86 -7.39 -3.27
CA ASP A 188 9.62 -6.23 -2.87
C ASP A 188 9.20 -5.76 -1.47
N THR A 189 10.20 -5.43 -0.68
CA THR A 189 10.04 -4.87 0.67
C THR A 189 11.17 -3.86 0.85
N SER A 190 10.85 -2.61 1.12
CA SER A 190 11.84 -1.54 1.14
C SER A 190 11.68 -0.59 2.31
N GLU A 191 12.68 0.25 2.49
CA GLU A 191 12.63 1.42 3.34
C GLU A 191 12.12 2.60 2.52
N LEU A 192 11.40 3.53 3.17
CA LEU A 192 10.93 4.78 2.59
C LEU A 192 11.38 5.95 3.48
N PHE A 193 11.83 7.02 2.86
CA PHE A 193 12.31 8.22 3.53
C PHE A 193 11.55 9.45 3.06
N PHE A 194 11.21 10.30 4.00
CA PHE A 194 10.47 11.54 3.77
C PHE A 194 11.24 12.69 4.42
N ASP A 195 11.75 13.58 3.58
CA ASP A 195 12.46 14.79 4.01
C ASP A 195 11.75 16.03 3.46
N ASN A 196 11.00 16.69 4.33
CA ASN A 196 10.23 17.89 4.01
C ASN A 196 9.31 17.73 2.78
N VAL A 197 8.69 16.53 2.64
CA VAL A 197 7.75 16.27 1.53
C VAL A 197 6.51 17.13 1.71
N LYS A 198 6.23 17.97 0.72
CA LYS A 198 5.01 18.80 0.69
C LYS A 198 3.85 17.97 0.14
N VAL A 199 3.02 17.47 1.02
CA VAL A 199 1.82 16.70 0.67
C VAL A 199 0.62 17.63 0.67
N PRO A 200 -0.06 17.88 -0.47
CA PRO A 200 -1.24 18.73 -0.53
C PRO A 200 -2.33 18.30 0.45
N THR A 201 -3.10 19.24 1.00
CA THR A 201 -4.21 18.90 1.93
C THR A 201 -5.27 18.04 1.26
N SER A 202 -5.42 18.10 -0.06
CA SER A 202 -6.29 17.22 -0.85
C SER A 202 -5.86 15.75 -0.84
N GLN A 203 -4.61 15.45 -0.43
CA GLN A 203 -4.08 14.10 -0.28
C GLN A 203 -4.24 13.53 1.15
N LEU A 204 -4.92 14.26 2.03
CA LEU A 204 -5.36 13.67 3.30
C LEU A 204 -6.39 12.59 3.03
N LEU A 205 -6.16 11.39 3.52
CA LEU A 205 -7.09 10.28 3.40
C LEU A 205 -8.06 10.28 4.58
N GLY A 206 -9.32 10.57 4.32
CA GLY A 206 -10.36 10.72 5.32
C GLY A 206 -10.25 12.04 6.09
N LYS A 207 -10.38 11.98 7.41
CA LYS A 207 -10.36 13.14 8.31
C LYS A 207 -9.04 13.22 9.07
N GLU A 208 -8.55 14.43 9.27
CA GLU A 208 -7.37 14.69 10.08
C GLU A 208 -7.55 14.13 11.50
N ASN A 209 -6.50 13.51 12.03
CA ASN A 209 -6.47 12.88 13.36
C ASN A 209 -7.40 11.65 13.54
N GLN A 210 -7.94 11.09 12.46
CA GLN A 210 -8.75 9.87 12.50
C GLN A 210 -7.98 8.62 12.02
N GLY A 211 -6.74 8.77 11.57
CA GLY A 211 -5.97 7.69 10.98
C GLY A 211 -5.85 6.45 11.86
N PHE A 212 -5.65 6.61 13.18
CA PHE A 212 -5.58 5.47 14.09
C PHE A 212 -6.89 4.68 14.14
N ILE A 213 -8.03 5.35 14.07
CA ILE A 213 -9.34 4.69 14.04
C ILE A 213 -9.49 3.87 12.77
N TYR A 214 -9.13 4.44 11.63
CA TYR A 214 -9.18 3.73 10.34
C TYR A 214 -8.28 2.49 10.34
N LEU A 215 -7.06 2.59 10.89
CA LEU A 215 -6.18 1.43 11.05
C LEU A 215 -6.84 0.33 11.90
N MET A 216 -7.48 0.67 13.02
CA MET A 216 -8.15 -0.31 13.87
C MET A 216 -9.36 -0.97 13.20
N GLN A 217 -10.03 -0.29 12.29
CA GLN A 217 -11.16 -0.84 11.54
C GLN A 217 -10.71 -1.80 10.43
N GLU A 218 -9.58 -1.52 9.75
CA GLU A 218 -9.10 -2.33 8.63
C GLU A 218 -8.16 -3.48 9.06
N LEU A 219 -7.37 -3.31 10.11
CA LEU A 219 -6.40 -4.30 10.59
C LEU A 219 -6.94 -5.73 10.81
N PRO A 220 -8.19 -5.97 11.26
CA PRO A 220 -8.72 -7.32 11.36
C PRO A 220 -8.74 -8.05 10.02
N TRP A 221 -9.16 -7.37 8.95
CA TRP A 221 -9.16 -7.94 7.59
C TRP A 221 -7.75 -8.10 7.05
N GLU A 222 -6.88 -7.13 7.25
CA GLU A 222 -5.47 -7.19 6.84
C GLU A 222 -4.77 -8.43 7.43
N ARG A 223 -5.00 -8.71 8.71
CA ARG A 223 -4.42 -9.88 9.38
C ARG A 223 -4.94 -11.20 8.81
N MET A 224 -6.21 -11.26 8.43
CA MET A 224 -6.78 -12.44 7.78
C MET A 224 -6.16 -12.68 6.39
N GLN A 225 -5.77 -11.62 5.68
CA GLN A 225 -5.09 -11.73 4.38
C GLN A 225 -3.67 -12.33 4.51
N ILE A 226 -3.06 -12.23 5.69
CA ILE A 226 -1.69 -12.71 5.94
C ILE A 226 -1.71 -14.13 6.51
N ALA A 227 -2.78 -14.52 7.20
CA ALA A 227 -2.93 -15.82 7.86
C ALA A 227 -3.21 -16.96 6.87
#